data_03c340b7defefe3375390ae862a4e062
#
_entry.id   03c340b7defefe3375390ae862a4e062
#
_cell.length_a   1.000
_cell.length_b   1.000
_cell.length_c   1.000
_cell.angle_alpha   90.00
_cell.angle_beta   90.00
_cell.angle_gamma   90.00
#
_symmetry.space_group_name_H-M   'P 1'
#
loop_
_entity.id
_entity.type
_entity.pdbx_description
1 polymer ?
#
loop_
_entity_poly.entity_id
_entity_poly.type
_entity_poly.pdbx_seq_one_letter_code
_entity_poly.pdbx_strand_id
1 'polypeptide(L)'
;NKNLIDAVTTILGPDLLVWSGGLFIKEANSPHIVSWHQDLNYWGLDNADEVTAWVSLGNANLNSGCMRFVPGSHTKRLVPHNDTFAEDNLLTRGQEIAVDVDDSDGVDVILKPGQASLHHGHLFHSSGPNRTPNRRVGVAIRYIKPSMKQTNGAKSLVTLVAGHDK
;
A
#
# COMPACT_ATOMS: atom_id res chain seq x y z
N ASN A 1 -8.60 13.16 8.79
CA ASN A 1 -7.44 13.70 9.52
C ASN A 1 -6.74 14.74 8.64
N LYS A 2 -6.70 16.01 9.11
CA LYS A 2 -6.15 17.13 8.33
C LYS A 2 -4.67 16.93 7.99
N ASN A 3 -3.85 16.51 8.94
CA ASN A 3 -2.41 16.35 8.73
C ASN A 3 -2.09 15.33 7.62
N LEU A 4 -2.90 14.27 7.52
CA LEU A 4 -2.71 13.27 6.48
C LEU A 4 -3.11 13.82 5.10
N ILE A 5 -4.23 14.55 5.03
CA ILE A 5 -4.66 15.21 3.79
C ILE A 5 -3.64 16.24 3.35
N ASP A 6 -3.16 17.10 4.25
CA ASP A 6 -2.15 18.10 3.95
C ASP A 6 -0.85 17.45 3.40
N ALA A 7 -0.41 16.33 3.98
CA ALA A 7 0.75 15.61 3.48
C ALA A 7 0.52 15.04 2.07
N VAL A 8 -0.65 14.45 1.80
CA VAL A 8 -0.97 13.92 0.47
C VAL A 8 -1.13 15.03 -0.57
N THR A 9 -1.73 16.19 -0.19
CA THR A 9 -1.85 17.33 -1.11
C THR A 9 -0.49 17.91 -1.54
N THR A 10 0.55 17.80 -0.72
CA THR A 10 1.90 18.22 -1.13
C THR A 10 2.48 17.34 -2.26
N ILE A 11 1.97 16.11 -2.41
CA ILE A 11 2.43 15.14 -3.41
C ILE A 11 1.54 15.18 -4.66
N LEU A 12 0.23 15.07 -4.47
CA LEU A 12 -0.74 14.92 -5.56
C LEU A 12 -1.37 16.24 -6.03
N GLY A 13 -1.25 17.31 -5.25
CA GLY A 13 -1.94 18.56 -5.52
C GLY A 13 -3.22 18.72 -4.69
N PRO A 14 -3.98 19.83 -4.92
CA PRO A 14 -5.06 20.24 -4.03
C PRO A 14 -6.34 19.40 -4.12
N ASP A 15 -6.55 18.72 -5.24
CA ASP A 15 -7.79 18.00 -5.54
C ASP A 15 -7.58 16.50 -5.29
N LEU A 16 -8.24 15.95 -4.28
CA LEU A 16 -8.02 14.57 -3.83
C LEU A 16 -9.33 13.81 -3.65
N LEU A 17 -9.35 12.60 -4.18
CA LEU A 17 -10.34 11.57 -3.89
C LEU A 17 -9.71 10.46 -3.04
N VAL A 18 -10.47 9.91 -2.10
CA VAL A 18 -10.22 8.57 -1.57
C VAL A 18 -10.91 7.56 -2.49
N TRP A 19 -10.11 6.73 -3.15
CA TRP A 19 -10.60 5.70 -4.05
C TRP A 19 -10.97 4.41 -3.33
N SER A 20 -10.15 4.01 -2.35
CA SER A 20 -10.44 2.83 -1.54
C SER A 20 -9.73 2.89 -0.19
N GLY A 21 -10.18 2.05 0.72
CA GLY A 21 -9.53 1.87 2.01
C GLY A 21 -9.78 0.47 2.56
N GLY A 22 -8.87 -0.02 3.39
CA GLY A 22 -9.01 -1.34 3.99
C GLY A 22 -8.11 -1.54 5.20
N LEU A 23 -8.52 -2.49 6.04
CA LEU A 23 -7.72 -2.95 7.17
C LEU A 23 -6.76 -4.05 6.72
N PHE A 24 -5.51 -3.92 7.10
CA PHE A 24 -4.49 -4.96 6.95
C PHE A 24 -4.12 -5.49 8.34
N ILE A 25 -4.57 -6.69 8.63
CA ILE A 25 -4.42 -7.32 9.94
C ILE A 25 -3.49 -8.52 9.82
N LYS A 26 -2.47 -8.56 10.67
CA LYS A 26 -1.72 -9.78 10.96
C LYS A 26 -2.04 -10.22 12.36
N GLU A 27 -2.63 -11.40 12.49
CA GLU A 27 -2.94 -11.99 13.79
C GLU A 27 -1.67 -12.24 14.61
N ALA A 28 -1.83 -12.41 15.92
CA ALA A 28 -0.73 -12.79 16.80
C ALA A 28 -0.09 -14.11 16.36
N ASN A 29 1.23 -14.16 16.31
CA ASN A 29 2.00 -15.33 15.91
C ASN A 29 1.58 -15.92 14.55
N SER A 30 1.15 -15.05 13.63
CA SER A 30 0.70 -15.46 12.29
C SER A 30 1.88 -15.60 11.33
N PRO A 31 1.98 -16.71 10.58
CA PRO A 31 3.00 -16.90 9.55
C PRO A 31 2.75 -16.07 8.29
N HIS A 32 1.56 -15.48 8.14
CA HIS A 32 1.17 -14.81 6.90
C HIS A 32 2.06 -13.63 6.55
N ILE A 33 2.45 -13.61 5.30
CA ILE A 33 3.26 -12.56 4.68
C ILE A 33 2.45 -11.71 3.71
N VAL A 34 3.08 -10.67 3.20
CA VAL A 34 2.73 -10.01 1.94
C VAL A 34 3.99 -10.04 1.10
N SER A 35 3.97 -10.74 -0.04
CA SER A 35 5.11 -10.84 -0.95
C SER A 35 5.46 -9.48 -1.57
N TRP A 36 6.65 -9.37 -2.16
CA TRP A 36 7.05 -8.19 -2.92
C TRP A 36 6.09 -7.96 -4.09
N HIS A 37 5.45 -6.78 -4.14
CA HIS A 37 4.48 -6.43 -5.16
C HIS A 37 4.44 -4.93 -5.44
N GLN A 38 3.69 -4.57 -6.47
CA GLN A 38 3.30 -3.20 -6.83
C GLN A 38 1.77 -3.16 -6.85
N ASP A 39 1.20 -2.23 -6.12
CA ASP A 39 -0.26 -2.09 -5.97
C ASP A 39 -0.98 -1.81 -7.29
N LEU A 40 -0.46 -0.88 -8.08
CA LEU A 40 -1.10 -0.40 -9.32
C LEU A 40 -1.28 -1.48 -10.39
N ASN A 41 -0.54 -2.58 -10.31
CA ASN A 41 -0.70 -3.68 -11.27
C ASN A 41 -2.12 -4.29 -11.26
N TYR A 42 -2.85 -4.14 -10.16
CA TYR A 42 -4.14 -4.83 -9.95
C TYR A 42 -5.34 -3.88 -9.86
N TRP A 43 -5.11 -2.57 -9.85
CA TRP A 43 -6.21 -1.62 -9.58
C TRP A 43 -7.00 -1.22 -10.80
N GLY A 44 -6.44 -1.40 -12.01
CA GLY A 44 -7.09 -1.03 -13.26
C GLY A 44 -7.33 0.48 -13.37
N LEU A 45 -6.36 1.28 -12.95
CA LEU A 45 -6.35 2.73 -13.11
C LEU A 45 -5.52 3.11 -14.35
N ASP A 46 -5.88 4.20 -15.02
CA ASP A 46 -5.30 4.61 -16.31
C ASP A 46 -3.92 5.27 -16.19
N ASN A 47 -3.60 5.75 -15.01
CA ASN A 47 -2.31 6.39 -14.73
C ASN A 47 -1.88 6.12 -13.27
N ALA A 48 -0.80 6.77 -12.82
CA ALA A 48 -0.18 6.54 -11.52
C ALA A 48 -0.22 7.76 -10.59
N ASP A 49 -1.16 8.68 -10.80
CA ASP A 49 -1.35 9.86 -9.96
C ASP A 49 -2.06 9.51 -8.63
N GLU A 50 -1.43 8.61 -7.87
CA GLU A 50 -1.97 8.07 -6.63
C GLU A 50 -0.92 8.00 -5.51
N VAL A 51 -1.38 7.97 -4.28
CA VAL A 51 -0.59 7.72 -3.07
C VAL A 51 -1.40 6.88 -2.09
N THR A 52 -0.80 5.80 -1.63
CA THR A 52 -1.33 5.02 -0.50
C THR A 52 -0.76 5.54 0.80
N ALA A 53 -1.63 5.94 1.72
CA ALA A 53 -1.28 6.17 3.12
C ALA A 53 -1.56 4.91 3.93
N TRP A 54 -0.54 4.35 4.55
CA TRP A 54 -0.69 3.24 5.49
C TRP A 54 -0.51 3.74 6.92
N VAL A 55 -1.61 3.77 7.67
CA VAL A 55 -1.68 4.28 9.06
C VAL A 55 -1.59 3.11 10.02
N SER A 56 -0.61 3.13 10.92
CA SER A 56 -0.48 2.09 11.95
C SER A 56 -1.44 2.34 13.11
N LEU A 57 -2.27 1.35 13.44
CA LEU A 57 -3.16 1.38 14.62
C LEU A 57 -2.55 0.70 15.84
N GLY A 58 -1.43 0.00 15.66
CA GLY A 58 -0.63 -0.63 16.71
C GLY A 58 0.85 -0.40 16.48
N ASN A 59 1.72 -1.12 17.18
CA ASN A 59 3.14 -1.10 16.88
C ASN A 59 3.42 -1.93 15.62
N ALA A 60 3.97 -1.30 14.58
CA ALA A 60 4.50 -1.97 13.41
C ALA A 60 6.03 -1.95 13.47
N ASN A 61 6.65 -3.08 13.74
CA ASN A 61 8.09 -3.26 13.85
C ASN A 61 8.51 -4.58 13.18
N LEU A 62 9.81 -4.86 13.17
CA LEU A 62 10.38 -6.07 12.56
C LEU A 62 9.67 -7.35 13.03
N ASN A 63 9.46 -7.49 14.34
CA ASN A 63 8.87 -8.69 14.90
C ASN A 63 7.36 -8.82 14.60
N SER A 64 6.66 -7.69 14.42
CA SER A 64 5.23 -7.69 14.10
C SER A 64 4.95 -7.67 12.58
N GLY A 65 5.98 -7.83 11.76
CA GLY A 65 5.88 -7.83 10.31
C GLY A 65 5.51 -6.46 9.76
N CYS A 66 6.31 -5.42 10.06
CA CYS A 66 6.16 -4.10 9.43
C CYS A 66 6.35 -4.21 7.91
N MET A 67 5.92 -3.18 7.19
CA MET A 67 6.22 -3.10 5.76
C MET A 67 7.71 -2.91 5.52
N ARG A 68 8.16 -3.35 4.35
CA ARG A 68 9.48 -3.09 3.79
C ARG A 68 9.33 -2.44 2.43
N PHE A 69 10.12 -1.43 2.16
CA PHE A 69 10.13 -0.68 0.91
C PHE A 69 11.48 -0.80 0.22
N VAL A 70 11.49 -0.91 -1.11
CA VAL A 70 12.73 -0.73 -1.90
C VAL A 70 12.76 0.72 -2.38
N PRO A 71 13.57 1.59 -1.75
CA PRO A 71 13.65 3.01 -2.11
C PRO A 71 14.00 3.21 -3.60
N GLY A 72 13.32 4.14 -4.25
CA GLY A 72 13.54 4.45 -5.67
C GLY A 72 12.87 3.49 -6.67
N SER A 73 12.36 2.32 -6.24
CA SER A 73 11.73 1.35 -7.15
C SER A 73 10.46 1.89 -7.83
N HIS A 74 9.79 2.89 -7.24
CA HIS A 74 8.63 3.56 -7.83
C HIS A 74 8.94 4.29 -9.15
N THR A 75 10.21 4.63 -9.40
CA THR A 75 10.64 5.25 -10.67
C THR A 75 10.65 4.24 -11.82
N LYS A 76 10.71 2.96 -11.50
CA LYS A 76 10.49 1.89 -12.46
C LYS A 76 8.98 1.80 -12.75
N ARG A 77 8.64 1.54 -14.01
CA ARG A 77 7.25 1.25 -14.37
C ARG A 77 6.82 -0.09 -13.77
N LEU A 78 5.55 -0.47 -13.97
CA LEU A 78 5.08 -1.79 -13.59
C LEU A 78 5.98 -2.87 -14.20
N VAL A 79 6.44 -3.77 -13.36
CA VAL A 79 7.15 -4.98 -13.77
C VAL A 79 6.16 -6.15 -13.87
N PRO A 80 6.51 -7.24 -14.56
CA PRO A 80 5.67 -8.44 -14.57
C PRO A 80 5.39 -8.95 -13.16
N HIS A 81 4.19 -9.49 -12.96
CA HIS A 81 3.76 -10.14 -11.71
C HIS A 81 3.24 -11.55 -12.00
N ASN A 82 3.38 -12.42 -11.02
CA ASN A 82 2.79 -13.75 -10.99
C ASN A 82 1.69 -13.80 -9.93
N ASP A 83 0.62 -14.52 -10.22
CA ASP A 83 -0.40 -14.88 -9.23
C ASP A 83 -0.06 -16.28 -8.70
N THR A 84 0.47 -16.35 -7.48
CA THR A 84 0.93 -17.62 -6.87
C THR A 84 -0.17 -18.35 -6.15
N PHE A 85 -1.21 -17.64 -5.71
CA PHE A 85 -2.29 -18.14 -4.85
C PHE A 85 -1.78 -18.83 -3.58
N ALA A 86 -0.61 -18.45 -3.08
CA ALA A 86 -0.01 -19.01 -1.88
C ALA A 86 -0.88 -18.72 -0.66
N GLU A 87 -1.17 -19.77 0.13
CA GLU A 87 -2.09 -19.69 1.28
C GLU A 87 -1.58 -18.80 2.42
N ASP A 88 -0.28 -18.66 2.54
CA ASP A 88 0.36 -17.79 3.55
C ASP A 88 0.47 -16.33 3.11
N ASN A 89 0.05 -15.98 1.88
CA ASN A 89 0.04 -14.61 1.39
C ASN A 89 -1.30 -13.93 1.69
N LEU A 90 -1.27 -12.78 2.38
CA LEU A 90 -2.47 -11.99 2.67
C LEU A 90 -3.08 -11.32 1.43
N LEU A 91 -2.35 -11.24 0.32
CA LEU A 91 -2.89 -10.80 -0.95
C LEU A 91 -3.74 -11.91 -1.56
N THR A 92 -4.99 -11.61 -1.92
CA THR A 92 -6.00 -12.60 -2.33
C THR A 92 -5.62 -13.47 -3.52
N ARG A 93 -4.70 -12.99 -4.37
CA ARG A 93 -4.17 -13.73 -5.52
C ARG A 93 -2.73 -14.23 -5.28
N GLY A 94 -2.17 -13.96 -4.07
CA GLY A 94 -0.77 -14.24 -3.79
C GLY A 94 0.18 -13.48 -4.73
N GLN A 95 -0.20 -12.26 -5.14
CA GLN A 95 0.53 -11.47 -6.13
C GLN A 95 1.99 -11.26 -5.73
N GLU A 96 2.88 -11.47 -6.69
CA GLU A 96 4.32 -11.36 -6.49
C GLU A 96 4.97 -10.78 -7.75
N ILE A 97 5.92 -9.85 -7.59
CA ILE A 97 6.70 -9.38 -8.74
C ILE A 97 7.56 -10.52 -9.30
N ALA A 98 7.61 -10.63 -10.63
CA ALA A 98 8.39 -11.65 -11.33
C ALA A 98 9.82 -11.16 -11.65
N VAL A 99 10.41 -10.37 -10.75
CA VAL A 99 11.79 -9.88 -10.83
C VAL A 99 12.47 -10.11 -9.48
N ASP A 100 13.77 -10.38 -9.51
CA ASP A 100 14.54 -10.54 -8.28
C ASP A 100 14.63 -9.21 -7.53
N VAL A 101 14.37 -9.28 -6.23
CA VAL A 101 14.60 -8.21 -5.26
C VAL A 101 15.63 -8.69 -4.26
N ASP A 102 16.76 -8.00 -4.15
CA ASP A 102 17.68 -8.26 -3.07
C ASP A 102 17.06 -7.77 -1.75
N ASP A 103 16.91 -8.67 -0.80
CA ASP A 103 16.36 -8.33 0.51
C ASP A 103 17.18 -7.24 1.22
N SER A 104 18.45 -7.08 0.90
CA SER A 104 19.29 -6.01 1.44
C SER A 104 18.88 -4.62 0.94
N ASP A 105 18.17 -4.51 -0.19
CA ASP A 105 17.65 -3.26 -0.72
C ASP A 105 16.40 -2.77 0.03
N GLY A 106 15.78 -3.66 0.82
CA GLY A 106 14.56 -3.38 1.56
C GLY A 106 14.82 -2.58 2.84
N VAL A 107 14.12 -1.45 2.99
CA VAL A 107 14.12 -0.62 4.20
C VAL A 107 12.86 -0.90 5.02
N ASP A 108 13.03 -1.17 6.32
CA ASP A 108 11.94 -1.46 7.23
C ASP A 108 11.18 -0.20 7.63
N VAL A 109 9.86 -0.23 7.47
CA VAL A 109 8.95 0.88 7.80
C VAL A 109 8.42 0.68 9.21
N ILE A 110 9.20 1.09 10.21
CA ILE A 110 8.84 0.98 11.61
C ILE A 110 7.94 2.14 12.00
N LEU A 111 6.71 1.84 12.47
CA LEU A 111 5.73 2.84 12.83
C LEU A 111 5.14 2.57 14.22
N LYS A 112 4.96 3.64 14.98
CA LYS A 112 4.17 3.64 16.23
C LYS A 112 2.69 3.86 15.92
N PRO A 113 1.77 3.56 16.86
CA PRO A 113 0.36 3.86 16.70
C PRO A 113 0.13 5.33 16.31
N GLY A 114 -0.69 5.57 15.28
CA GLY A 114 -1.00 6.90 14.77
C GLY A 114 0.02 7.48 13.78
N GLN A 115 1.17 6.85 13.59
CA GLN A 115 2.10 7.20 12.51
C GLN A 115 1.65 6.56 11.18
N ALA A 116 2.06 7.19 10.08
CA ALA A 116 1.74 6.71 8.74
C ALA A 116 2.98 6.74 7.84
N SER A 117 3.01 5.85 6.87
CA SER A 117 3.86 5.95 5.68
C SER A 117 3.03 6.36 4.48
N LEU A 118 3.66 7.05 3.54
CA LEU A 118 3.09 7.36 2.23
C LEU A 118 3.95 6.65 1.18
N HIS A 119 3.31 5.94 0.27
CA HIS A 119 4.01 5.26 -0.82
C HIS A 119 3.21 5.27 -2.11
N HIS A 120 3.93 5.27 -3.21
CA HIS A 120 3.41 5.22 -4.56
C HIS A 120 3.08 3.78 -4.96
N GLY A 121 2.04 3.54 -5.74
CA GLY A 121 1.63 2.20 -6.14
C GLY A 121 2.59 1.44 -7.05
N HIS A 122 3.61 2.10 -7.59
CA HIS A 122 4.73 1.43 -8.25
C HIS A 122 5.86 1.06 -7.28
N LEU A 123 5.83 1.47 -6.02
CA LEU A 123 6.89 1.13 -5.07
C LEU A 123 6.85 -0.37 -4.76
N PHE A 124 8.00 -1.04 -4.88
CA PHE A 124 8.12 -2.43 -4.43
C PHE A 124 8.02 -2.45 -2.92
N HIS A 125 7.05 -3.19 -2.43
CA HIS A 125 6.84 -3.31 -1.00
C HIS A 125 6.35 -4.71 -0.61
N SER A 126 6.64 -5.08 0.61
CA SER A 126 6.32 -6.39 1.19
C SER A 126 6.09 -6.28 2.68
N SER A 127 5.74 -7.37 3.34
CA SER A 127 5.82 -7.46 4.81
C SER A 127 5.97 -8.91 5.28
N GLY A 128 6.88 -9.14 6.22
CA GLY A 128 7.12 -10.43 6.84
C GLY A 128 6.02 -10.87 7.81
N PRO A 129 6.15 -12.05 8.45
CA PRO A 129 5.18 -12.58 9.39
C PRO A 129 5.12 -11.77 10.69
N ASN A 130 4.02 -11.91 11.43
CA ASN A 130 3.90 -11.39 12.79
C ASN A 130 4.31 -12.46 13.81
N ARG A 131 5.45 -12.28 14.43
CA ARG A 131 6.01 -13.18 15.47
C ARG A 131 5.73 -12.70 16.89
N THR A 132 4.84 -11.72 17.06
CA THR A 132 4.49 -11.16 18.37
C THR A 132 3.17 -11.75 18.90
N PRO A 133 2.95 -11.73 20.22
CA PRO A 133 1.68 -12.19 20.80
C PRO A 133 0.53 -11.18 20.59
N ASN A 134 0.74 -10.10 19.88
CA ASN A 134 -0.27 -9.07 19.63
C ASN A 134 -0.57 -8.96 18.14
N ARG A 135 -1.80 -8.58 17.79
CA ARG A 135 -2.18 -8.25 16.41
C ARG A 135 -1.43 -7.02 15.92
N ARG A 136 -1.02 -7.04 14.66
CA ARG A 136 -0.57 -5.84 13.95
C ARG A 136 -1.69 -5.37 13.02
N VAL A 137 -2.21 -4.19 13.27
CA VAL A 137 -3.32 -3.60 12.53
C VAL A 137 -2.89 -2.30 11.87
N GLY A 138 -3.16 -2.17 10.59
CA GLY A 138 -2.98 -0.94 9.84
C GLY A 138 -4.17 -0.67 8.92
N VAL A 139 -4.35 0.60 8.57
CA VAL A 139 -5.34 1.06 7.60
C VAL A 139 -4.60 1.56 6.37
N ALA A 140 -4.84 0.97 5.22
CA ALA A 140 -4.42 1.53 3.94
C ALA A 140 -5.54 2.42 3.38
N ILE A 141 -5.20 3.65 3.03
CA ILE A 141 -6.09 4.63 2.41
C ILE A 141 -5.45 5.04 1.09
N ARG A 142 -6.14 4.80 -0.01
CA ARG A 142 -5.64 5.06 -1.36
C ARG A 142 -6.21 6.35 -1.89
N TYR A 143 -5.34 7.34 -2.05
CA TYR A 143 -5.69 8.65 -2.59
C TYR A 143 -5.33 8.72 -4.07
N ILE A 144 -6.24 9.31 -4.85
CA ILE A 144 -6.06 9.52 -6.30
C ILE A 144 -6.41 10.96 -6.66
N LYS A 145 -5.92 11.42 -7.82
CA LYS A 145 -6.43 12.66 -8.44
C LYS A 145 -7.80 12.42 -9.10
N PRO A 146 -8.69 13.42 -9.16
CA PRO A 146 -9.97 13.32 -9.85
C PRO A 146 -9.85 12.99 -11.35
N SER A 147 -8.73 13.33 -11.97
CA SER A 147 -8.47 13.03 -13.40
C SER A 147 -8.28 11.55 -13.71
N MET A 148 -7.98 10.71 -12.69
CA MET A 148 -7.77 9.28 -12.89
C MET A 148 -9.08 8.54 -13.23
N LYS A 149 -8.97 7.54 -14.11
CA LYS A 149 -10.11 6.74 -14.58
C LYS A 149 -9.89 5.27 -14.37
N GLN A 150 -10.96 4.55 -14.04
CA GLN A 150 -10.93 3.09 -14.05
C GLN A 150 -11.05 2.56 -15.49
N THR A 151 -10.16 1.62 -15.83
CA THR A 151 -10.04 1.02 -17.18
C THR A 151 -10.55 -0.40 -17.24
N ASN A 152 -10.84 -1.03 -16.10
CA ASN A 152 -11.28 -2.43 -16.00
C ASN A 152 -12.81 -2.61 -16.00
N GLY A 153 -13.58 -1.56 -16.31
CA GLY A 153 -15.04 -1.59 -16.32
C GLY A 153 -15.70 -1.55 -14.93
N ALA A 154 -14.93 -1.57 -13.86
CA ALA A 154 -15.47 -1.40 -12.50
C ALA A 154 -15.99 0.04 -12.30
N LYS A 155 -16.98 0.18 -11.43
CA LYS A 155 -17.51 1.48 -10.98
C LYS A 155 -17.30 1.55 -9.47
N SER A 156 -16.19 2.11 -9.04
CA SER A 156 -15.93 2.34 -7.63
C SER A 156 -16.56 3.65 -7.16
N LEU A 157 -17.14 3.61 -5.97
CA LEU A 157 -17.51 4.84 -5.28
C LEU A 157 -16.23 5.47 -4.74
N VAL A 158 -16.10 6.77 -4.93
CA VAL A 158 -14.99 7.59 -4.42
C VAL A 158 -15.50 8.65 -3.49
N THR A 159 -14.64 9.17 -2.61
CA THR A 159 -15.00 10.24 -1.67
C THR A 159 -14.08 11.43 -1.90
N LEU A 160 -14.65 12.59 -2.23
CA LEU A 160 -13.91 13.85 -2.27
C LEU A 160 -13.47 14.24 -0.85
N VAL A 161 -12.17 14.44 -0.64
CA VAL A 161 -11.60 14.77 0.67
C VAL A 161 -10.82 16.08 0.70
N ALA A 162 -10.46 16.61 -0.46
CA ALA A 162 -9.89 17.95 -0.62
C ALA A 162 -10.17 18.48 -2.03
N GLY A 163 -10.27 19.82 -2.15
CA GLY A 163 -10.40 20.52 -3.41
C GLY A 163 -11.71 20.25 -4.15
N HIS A 164 -11.63 19.97 -5.43
CA HIS A 164 -12.77 19.82 -6.34
C HIS A 164 -12.65 18.53 -7.15
N ASP A 165 -13.80 17.91 -7.43
CA ASP A 165 -13.93 16.82 -8.39
C ASP A 165 -14.27 17.42 -9.76
N LYS A 166 -13.27 17.48 -10.67
CA LYS A 166 -13.39 18.09 -12.01
C LYS A 166 -13.04 17.10 -13.10
#